data_82c0b9542e16247ae33a3d55e9b220e4
#
_entry.id   82c0b9542e16247ae33a3d55e9b220e4
#
_cell.length_a   1.000
_cell.length_b   1.000
_cell.length_c   1.000
_cell.angle_alpha   90.00
_cell.angle_beta   90.00
_cell.angle_gamma   90.00
#
_symmetry.space_group_name_H-M   'P 1'
#
loop_
_entity.id
_entity.type
_entity.pdbx_description
1 polymer ?
#
loop_
_entity_poly.entity_id
_entity_poly.type
_entity_poly.pdbx_seq_one_letter_code
_entity_poly.pdbx_strand_id
1 'polypeptide(L)'
;MKNKTNTKKKSAHHQTAKKSAEQVKPVKKMLTEYYLIPQETSISQMAELLPDYQEKIELWLEMDLMELTLTHDTMVFEEAAEDFANSEDQVYFAEHKIKKVYAITYDALDAEEVRQILSTLQAALQGRVCEEDEIL
;
A
#
# COMPACT_ATOMS: atom_id res chain seq x y z
N MET A 1 -14.75 4.25 39.81
CA MET A 1 -14.66 4.32 39.56
C MET A 1 -14.89 4.82 38.61
N LYS A 2 -14.46 4.05 38.69
CA LYS A 2 -14.47 4.11 38.36
C LYS A 2 -14.58 4.44 37.34
N ASN A 3 -14.40 4.15 37.82
CA ASN A 3 -14.33 4.18 37.38
C ASN A 3 -14.53 4.54 36.35
N LYS A 4 -13.99 4.07 36.61
CA LYS A 4 -13.98 4.12 36.31
C LYS A 4 -13.99 4.42 35.27
N THR A 5 -13.89 4.24 35.72
CA THR A 5 -13.76 4.30 35.43
C THR A 5 -13.89 4.58 34.36
N ASN A 6 -13.50 4.30 34.79
CA ASN A 6 -13.51 4.30 34.52
C ASN A 6 -13.70 4.56 33.54
N THR A 7 -13.42 4.26 33.85
CA THR A 7 -13.37 4.30 33.67
C THR A 7 -13.65 4.61 32.65
N LYS A 8 -13.13 4.11 32.96
CA LYS A 8 -13.24 4.11 32.75
C LYS A 8 -13.47 4.40 31.77
N LYS A 9 -13.14 4.07 32.11
CA LYS A 9 -13.25 4.11 31.92
C LYS A 9 -13.38 4.42 30.96
N LYS A 10 -13.11 4.12 31.29
CA LYS A 10 -13.14 4.19 31.08
C LYS A 10 -13.30 4.52 30.04
N SER A 11 -13.23 4.44 30.58
CA SER A 11 -13.15 4.54 30.23
C SER A 11 -13.67 5.00 29.17
N ALA A 12 -13.63 4.65 29.71
CA ALA A 12 -13.66 4.95 29.31
C ALA A 12 -14.30 5.45 28.32
N HIS A 13 -13.83 5.09 28.41
CA HIS A 13 -14.16 5.27 28.09
C HIS A 13 -14.74 5.78 27.26
N HIS A 14 -14.41 5.52 27.45
CA HIS A 14 -14.67 5.76 27.18
C HIS A 14 -15.17 6.35 26.37
N GLN A 15 -15.11 6.27 26.40
CA GLN A 15 -15.00 6.62 26.02
C GLN A 15 -15.47 7.18 25.14
N THR A 16 -15.71 7.15 25.43
CA THR A 16 -15.53 7.63 24.84
C THR A 16 -16.18 8.25 24.07
N ALA A 17 -16.43 8.28 24.53
CA ALA A 17 -16.09 8.82 23.82
C ALA A 17 -16.55 9.31 23.29
N LYS A 18 -16.59 9.46 23.33
CA LYS A 18 -16.25 9.93 22.82
C LYS A 18 -16.51 10.46 22.16
N LYS A 19 -16.83 10.73 22.59
CA LYS A 19 -16.49 11.23 21.99
C LYS A 19 -16.70 11.89 21.35
N SER A 20 -16.92 12.04 21.59
CA SER A 20 -16.57 12.61 20.96
C SER A 20 -16.62 13.27 20.40
N ALA A 21 -16.65 13.62 20.63
CA ALA A 21 -16.48 14.13 20.01
C ALA A 21 -16.14 14.48 19.90
N GLU A 22 -16.27 14.64 20.16
CA GLU A 22 -15.66 14.68 19.95
C GLU A 22 -14.77 15.15 19.16
N GLN A 23 -14.09 15.27 19.33
CA GLN A 23 -12.92 15.56 18.59
C GLN A 23 -12.86 14.72 17.33
N VAL A 24 -12.89 15.35 16.19
CA VAL A 24 -12.95 14.61 14.94
C VAL A 24 -11.54 14.43 14.41
N LYS A 25 -11.06 13.21 14.47
CA LYS A 25 -9.85 12.85 13.74
C LYS A 25 -10.24 12.63 12.30
N PRO A 26 -9.41 13.06 11.32
CA PRO A 26 -9.68 12.71 9.94
C PRO A 26 -9.78 11.20 9.82
N VAL A 27 -10.80 10.74 9.14
CA VAL A 27 -10.92 9.31 8.90
C VAL A 27 -9.81 8.88 7.99
N LYS A 28 -9.01 7.91 8.44
CA LYS A 28 -7.93 7.36 7.64
C LYS A 28 -8.52 6.58 6.48
N LYS A 29 -8.13 6.94 5.28
CA LYS A 29 -8.61 6.26 4.09
C LYS A 29 -7.45 5.61 3.39
N MET A 30 -7.44 4.28 3.39
CA MET A 30 -6.41 3.50 2.70
C MET A 30 -6.91 3.14 1.31
N LEU A 31 -6.04 3.30 0.34
CA LEU A 31 -6.31 2.96 -1.05
C LEU A 31 -5.43 1.80 -1.45
N THR A 32 -5.95 0.94 -2.33
CA THR A 32 -5.19 -0.19 -2.88
C THR A 32 -5.20 -0.12 -4.39
N GLU A 33 -4.02 -0.20 -4.99
CA GLU A 33 -3.85 -0.26 -6.43
C GLU A 33 -2.89 -1.40 -6.75
N TYR A 34 -2.82 -1.77 -8.02
CA TYR A 34 -1.96 -2.86 -8.46
C TYR A 34 -0.99 -2.37 -9.52
N TYR A 35 0.28 -2.76 -9.36
CA TYR A 35 1.32 -2.41 -10.32
C TYR A 35 1.68 -3.68 -11.10
N LEU A 36 1.37 -3.66 -12.40
CA LEU A 36 1.60 -4.78 -13.30
C LEU A 36 2.88 -4.51 -14.07
N ILE A 37 3.89 -5.35 -13.86
CA ILE A 37 5.24 -5.10 -14.38
C ILE A 37 5.62 -6.14 -15.43
N PRO A 38 6.02 -5.71 -16.64
CA PRO A 38 6.38 -6.64 -17.72
C PRO A 38 7.84 -7.10 -17.66
N GLN A 39 8.53 -6.85 -16.56
CA GLN A 39 9.91 -7.25 -16.37
C GLN A 39 10.04 -8.06 -15.11
N GLU A 40 10.99 -9.00 -15.12
CA GLU A 40 11.33 -9.69 -13.88
C GLU A 40 11.92 -8.67 -12.93
N THR A 41 11.38 -8.64 -11.72
CA THR A 41 11.84 -7.68 -10.72
C THR A 41 11.57 -8.21 -9.33
N SER A 42 12.15 -7.56 -8.35
CA SER A 42 11.96 -7.89 -6.94
C SER A 42 11.89 -6.61 -6.15
N ILE A 43 11.45 -6.72 -4.89
CA ILE A 43 11.43 -5.54 -4.02
C ILE A 43 12.83 -4.98 -3.80
N SER A 44 13.86 -5.83 -3.83
CA SER A 44 15.23 -5.34 -3.71
C SER A 44 15.59 -4.40 -4.86
N GLN A 45 15.20 -4.76 -6.08
CA GLN A 45 15.45 -3.90 -7.23
C GLN A 45 14.64 -2.61 -7.15
N MET A 46 13.39 -2.71 -6.68
CA MET A 46 12.55 -1.53 -6.53
C MET A 46 13.16 -0.58 -5.51
N ALA A 47 13.66 -1.12 -4.40
CA ALA A 47 14.28 -0.28 -3.37
C ALA A 47 15.48 0.48 -3.92
N GLU A 48 16.27 -0.16 -4.78
CA GLU A 48 17.44 0.49 -5.36
C GLU A 48 17.08 1.65 -6.28
N LEU A 49 15.86 1.63 -6.81
CA LEU A 49 15.38 2.70 -7.68
C LEU A 49 14.86 3.91 -6.90
N LEU A 50 14.84 3.81 -5.57
CA LEU A 50 14.30 4.86 -4.71
C LEU A 50 15.38 5.36 -3.74
N PRO A 51 16.43 5.99 -4.26
CA PRO A 51 17.56 6.39 -3.39
C PRO A 51 17.18 7.39 -2.31
N ASP A 52 16.15 8.20 -2.54
CA ASP A 52 15.73 9.19 -1.56
C ASP A 52 14.99 8.55 -0.36
N TYR A 53 14.67 7.27 -0.44
CA TYR A 53 13.89 6.60 0.58
C TYR A 53 14.67 5.51 1.32
N GLN A 54 15.97 5.43 1.13
CA GLN A 54 16.77 4.31 1.67
C GLN A 54 16.60 4.11 3.17
N GLU A 55 16.51 5.21 3.92
CA GLU A 55 16.36 5.11 5.37
C GLU A 55 14.91 4.88 5.80
N LYS A 56 13.99 4.91 4.85
CA LYS A 56 12.56 4.78 5.12
C LYS A 56 11.99 3.47 4.59
N ILE A 57 12.84 2.60 4.07
CA ILE A 57 12.42 1.35 3.45
C ILE A 57 12.74 0.19 4.38
N GLU A 58 11.77 -0.71 4.53
CA GLU A 58 11.98 -2.01 5.15
C GLU A 58 11.60 -3.09 4.16
N LEU A 59 12.44 -4.12 4.05
CA LEU A 59 12.23 -5.21 3.11
C LEU A 59 12.03 -6.53 3.85
N TRP A 60 11.02 -7.27 3.46
CA TRP A 60 10.81 -8.65 3.88
C TRP A 60 10.98 -9.51 2.64
N LEU A 61 12.20 -9.97 2.41
CA LEU A 61 12.56 -10.62 1.14
C LEU A 61 11.80 -11.92 0.92
N GLU A 62 11.57 -12.67 1.98
CA GLU A 62 10.88 -13.95 1.86
C GLU A 62 9.41 -13.78 1.44
N MET A 63 8.84 -12.63 1.77
CA MET A 63 7.45 -12.34 1.45
C MET A 63 7.31 -11.49 0.19
N ASP A 64 8.43 -11.07 -0.38
CA ASP A 64 8.46 -10.14 -1.51
C ASP A 64 7.61 -8.91 -1.16
N LEU A 65 7.89 -8.34 0.01
CA LEU A 65 7.12 -7.23 0.57
C LEU A 65 8.06 -6.09 0.95
N MET A 66 7.64 -4.87 0.63
CA MET A 66 8.41 -3.67 0.94
C MET A 66 7.50 -2.64 1.59
N GLU A 67 7.99 -2.00 2.65
CA GLU A 67 7.29 -0.90 3.28
C GLU A 67 8.12 0.37 3.15
N LEU A 68 7.46 1.46 2.78
CA LEU A 68 8.06 2.79 2.72
C LEU A 68 7.33 3.70 3.70
N THR A 69 8.08 4.37 4.57
CA THR A 69 7.50 5.37 5.44
C THR A 69 7.34 6.67 4.66
N LEU A 70 6.09 7.11 4.50
CA LEU A 70 5.78 8.35 3.81
C LEU A 70 5.41 9.44 4.81
N THR A 71 4.94 10.56 4.30
CA THR A 71 4.64 11.71 5.14
C THR A 71 3.55 11.41 6.17
N HIS A 72 2.48 10.73 5.77
CA HIS A 72 1.35 10.48 6.66
C HIS A 72 1.28 9.06 7.18
N ASP A 73 1.65 8.08 6.36
CA ASP A 73 1.56 6.67 6.77
C ASP A 73 2.52 5.85 5.93
N THR A 74 2.51 4.56 6.13
CA THR A 74 3.37 3.62 5.42
C THR A 74 2.72 3.18 4.11
N MET A 75 3.52 3.19 3.04
CA MET A 75 3.12 2.63 1.75
C MET A 75 3.66 1.21 1.68
N VAL A 76 2.82 0.25 1.28
CA VAL A 76 3.20 -1.16 1.24
C VAL A 76 3.12 -1.68 -0.18
N PHE A 77 4.18 -2.38 -0.59
CA PHE A 77 4.21 -3.16 -1.83
C PHE A 77 4.25 -4.63 -1.45
N GLU A 78 3.28 -5.40 -1.90
CA GLU A 78 3.23 -6.82 -1.58
C GLU A 78 2.94 -7.62 -2.84
N GLU A 79 3.76 -8.64 -3.11
CA GLU A 79 3.54 -9.47 -4.29
C GLU A 79 2.14 -10.08 -4.23
N ALA A 80 1.41 -10.03 -5.34
CA ALA A 80 -0.01 -10.31 -5.34
C ALA A 80 -0.50 -11.11 -6.55
N ALA A 81 0.38 -11.89 -7.16
CA ALA A 81 -0.02 -12.65 -8.35
C ALA A 81 -1.17 -13.60 -8.06
N GLU A 82 -1.27 -14.10 -6.83
CA GLU A 82 -2.32 -15.04 -6.46
C GLU A 82 -3.71 -14.40 -6.51
N ASP A 83 -3.79 -13.09 -6.37
CA ASP A 83 -5.07 -12.40 -6.44
C ASP A 83 -5.67 -12.43 -7.84
N PHE A 84 -4.87 -12.82 -8.84
CA PHE A 84 -5.26 -12.80 -10.24
C PHE A 84 -5.13 -14.19 -10.86
N ALA A 85 -5.63 -15.19 -10.14
CA ALA A 85 -5.48 -16.58 -10.57
C ALA A 85 -6.55 -17.03 -11.57
N ASN A 86 -7.58 -16.21 -11.83
CA ASN A 86 -8.62 -16.64 -12.77
C ASN A 86 -8.10 -16.61 -14.21
N SER A 87 -8.81 -17.33 -15.09
CA SER A 87 -8.33 -17.51 -16.44
C SER A 87 -8.29 -16.23 -17.27
N GLU A 88 -9.22 -15.31 -17.01
CA GLU A 88 -9.27 -14.05 -17.77
C GLU A 88 -8.07 -13.18 -17.43
N ASP A 89 -7.72 -13.09 -16.15
CA ASP A 89 -6.55 -12.32 -15.74
C ASP A 89 -5.27 -12.94 -16.30
N GLN A 90 -5.20 -14.27 -16.31
CA GLN A 90 -4.02 -14.97 -16.81
C GLN A 90 -3.84 -14.72 -18.31
N VAL A 91 -4.92 -14.66 -19.07
CA VAL A 91 -4.85 -14.34 -20.51
C VAL A 91 -4.32 -12.92 -20.68
N TYR A 92 -4.85 -11.97 -19.91
CA TYR A 92 -4.40 -10.59 -19.97
C TYR A 92 -2.90 -10.50 -19.67
N PHE A 93 -2.46 -11.17 -18.59
CA PHE A 93 -1.06 -11.15 -18.20
C PHE A 93 -0.16 -11.71 -19.30
N ALA A 94 -0.59 -12.81 -19.93
CA ALA A 94 0.18 -13.41 -21.00
C ALA A 94 0.28 -12.48 -22.21
N GLU A 95 -0.82 -11.85 -22.58
CA GLU A 95 -0.84 -10.94 -23.72
C GLU A 95 0.02 -9.72 -23.51
N HIS A 96 0.07 -9.22 -22.28
CA HIS A 96 0.84 -8.02 -21.96
C HIS A 96 2.19 -8.34 -21.36
N LYS A 97 2.52 -9.64 -21.32
CA LYS A 97 3.84 -10.12 -20.83
C LYS A 97 4.13 -9.65 -19.41
N ILE A 98 3.08 -9.64 -18.58
CA ILE A 98 3.26 -9.25 -17.18
C ILE A 98 4.02 -10.34 -16.45
N LYS A 99 5.11 -9.96 -15.78
CA LYS A 99 5.98 -10.88 -15.06
C LYS A 99 5.81 -10.79 -13.56
N LYS A 100 5.32 -9.66 -13.06
CA LYS A 100 5.22 -9.42 -11.62
C LYS A 100 4.05 -8.51 -11.35
N VAL A 101 3.35 -8.77 -10.25
CA VAL A 101 2.23 -7.93 -9.80
C VAL A 101 2.44 -7.60 -8.34
N TYR A 102 2.35 -6.32 -8.00
CA TYR A 102 2.40 -5.88 -6.61
C TYR A 102 1.11 -5.16 -6.24
N ALA A 103 0.52 -5.53 -5.12
CA ALA A 103 -0.54 -4.76 -4.52
C ALA A 103 0.11 -3.61 -3.76
N ILE A 104 -0.40 -2.40 -3.98
CA ILE A 104 0.15 -1.20 -3.36
C ILE A 104 -0.93 -0.59 -2.49
N THR A 105 -0.65 -0.45 -1.19
CA THR A 105 -1.60 0.11 -0.23
C THR A 105 -0.98 1.37 0.38
N TYR A 106 -1.76 2.43 0.46
CA TYR A 106 -1.26 3.70 0.99
C TYR A 106 -2.41 4.56 1.50
N ASP A 107 -2.08 5.53 2.35
CA ASP A 107 -3.05 6.51 2.84
C ASP A 107 -3.34 7.53 1.75
N ALA A 108 -4.62 7.84 1.54
CA ALA A 108 -5.03 8.78 0.50
C ALA A 108 -4.35 10.14 0.64
N LEU A 109 -3.98 10.53 1.86
CA LEU A 109 -3.28 11.79 2.09
C LEU A 109 -1.89 11.81 1.48
N ASP A 110 -1.31 10.65 1.21
CA ASP A 110 0.00 10.53 0.57
C ASP A 110 -0.09 10.31 -0.94
N ALA A 111 -1.27 10.46 -1.54
CA ALA A 111 -1.48 10.10 -2.95
C ALA A 111 -0.50 10.80 -3.90
N GLU A 112 -0.18 12.07 -3.63
CA GLU A 112 0.74 12.81 -4.48
C GLU A 112 2.15 12.22 -4.41
N GLU A 113 2.61 11.94 -3.18
CA GLU A 113 3.92 11.34 -2.98
C GLU A 113 3.98 9.95 -3.62
N VAL A 114 2.91 9.17 -3.47
CA VAL A 114 2.82 7.85 -4.07
C VAL A 114 2.93 7.93 -5.59
N ARG A 115 2.26 8.91 -6.19
CA ARG A 115 2.30 9.08 -7.64
C ARG A 115 3.71 9.35 -8.13
N GLN A 116 4.47 10.14 -7.39
CA GLN A 116 5.86 10.43 -7.75
C GLN A 116 6.74 9.19 -7.63
N ILE A 117 6.53 8.40 -6.58
CA ILE A 117 7.25 7.15 -6.39
C ILE A 117 6.97 6.19 -7.54
N LEU A 118 5.69 6.02 -7.87
CA LEU A 118 5.30 5.11 -8.94
C LEU A 118 5.82 5.56 -10.29
N SER A 119 5.84 6.88 -10.54
CA SER A 119 6.43 7.40 -11.78
C SER A 119 7.89 7.04 -11.89
N THR A 120 8.63 7.16 -10.78
CA THR A 120 10.05 6.80 -10.75
C THR A 120 10.24 5.32 -11.08
N LEU A 121 9.41 4.46 -10.47
CA LEU A 121 9.51 3.03 -10.73
C LEU A 121 9.11 2.69 -12.17
N GLN A 122 8.06 3.32 -12.69
CA GLN A 122 7.60 3.04 -14.05
C GLN A 122 8.62 3.50 -15.10
N ALA A 123 9.39 4.53 -14.81
CA ALA A 123 10.44 4.99 -15.72
C ALA A 123 11.48 3.89 -15.95
N ALA A 124 11.74 3.07 -14.94
CA ALA A 124 12.76 2.01 -15.02
C ALA A 124 12.16 0.66 -15.34
N LEU A 125 11.00 0.36 -14.78
CA LEU A 125 10.42 -0.99 -14.86
C LEU A 125 9.25 -1.07 -15.84
N GLN A 126 8.78 0.08 -16.31
CA GLN A 126 7.61 0.17 -17.17
C GLN A 126 6.37 -0.35 -16.43
N GLY A 127 5.37 -0.79 -17.17
CA GLY A 127 4.20 -1.36 -16.54
C GLY A 127 3.10 -0.36 -16.28
N ARG A 128 2.05 -0.84 -15.67
CA ARG A 128 0.81 -0.11 -15.51
C ARG A 128 0.32 -0.21 -14.07
N VAL A 129 -0.17 0.92 -13.53
CA VAL A 129 -0.79 0.94 -12.21
C VAL A 129 -2.29 1.09 -12.43
N CYS A 130 -3.09 0.26 -11.77
CA CYS A 130 -4.55 0.26 -11.95
C CYS A 130 -5.25 -0.29 -10.73
N GLU A 131 -6.55 -0.06 -10.66
CA GLU A 131 -7.38 -0.72 -9.65
C GLU A 131 -7.72 -2.11 -10.13
N GLU A 132 -8.14 -2.95 -9.20
CA GLU A 132 -8.38 -4.36 -9.51
C GLU A 132 -9.38 -4.55 -10.64
N ASP A 133 -10.45 -3.78 -10.63
CA ASP A 133 -11.50 -3.93 -11.63
C ASP A 133 -11.15 -3.32 -12.99
N GLU A 134 -10.01 -2.64 -13.08
CA GLU A 134 -9.56 -2.04 -14.33
C GLU A 134 -8.67 -2.97 -15.16
N ILE A 135 -8.29 -4.10 -14.61
CA ILE A 135 -7.34 -4.98 -15.30
C ILE A 135 -7.96 -5.57 -16.55
N LEU A 136 -9.23 -5.90 -16.51
CA LEU A 136 -9.96 -6.39 -17.67
C LEU A 136 -10.76 -5.28 -18.29
#